data_b5a86bf9cdb4981a1924c48e3b80a31b
#
_entry.id   b5a86bf9cdb4981a1924c48e3b80a31b
#
_cell.length_a   1.000
_cell.length_b   1.000
_cell.length_c   1.000
_cell.angle_alpha   90.00
_cell.angle_beta   90.00
_cell.angle_gamma   90.00
#
_symmetry.space_group_name_H-M   'P 1'
#
loop_
_entity.id
_entity.type
_entity.pdbx_description
1 polymer ?
#
loop_
_entity_poly.entity_id
_entity_poly.type
_entity_poly.pdbx_seq_one_letter_code
_entity_poly.pdbx_strand_id
1 'polypeptide(L)'
;MRNRATIALAAVAILSAFADVTVGQAAEIKVLCTIGVKPALPDIVAEFERTTGHKVSIAWGNASALKTRYLEGEQADVALLTSGAIDDLAKAGKVAGPRVDLARSGIGFAVKAGAPKPDISSPEALKRTLLAAKSVGYSTQGASGIYFVKVIEQLGIAAEVKAKHKDTTGAVGELIAKGEAEIGLQQIPELAAVPGVEVVGPLPGDLQIITVFSAALDAKAADNEAAKAFIKAISSPAAAAAYKAKGLDPG
;
A
#
# COMPACT_ATOMS: atom_id res chain seq x y z
N MET A 1 64.46 12.97 67.99
CA MET A 1 64.06 11.73 67.36
C MET A 1 62.79 11.98 66.63
N ARG A 2 62.81 12.01 65.30
CA ARG A 2 61.66 12.53 64.45
C ARG A 2 61.02 11.34 63.72
N ASN A 3 59.81 11.02 64.11
CA ASN A 3 58.98 10.02 63.41
C ASN A 3 58.42 10.67 62.13
N ARG A 4 58.71 10.05 61.00
CA ARG A 4 58.11 10.37 59.72
C ARG A 4 56.99 9.36 59.44
N ALA A 5 55.74 9.78 59.52
CA ALA A 5 54.60 8.98 59.07
C ALA A 5 54.45 9.14 57.55
N THR A 6 54.53 7.99 56.85
CA THR A 6 54.30 7.92 55.39
C THR A 6 52.81 7.69 55.13
N ILE A 7 52.16 8.64 54.50
CA ILE A 7 50.78 8.53 54.06
C ILE A 7 50.80 7.92 52.65
N ALA A 8 50.25 6.68 52.53
CA ALA A 8 50.01 6.03 51.24
C ALA A 8 48.67 6.52 50.65
N LEU A 9 48.74 7.21 49.49
CA LEU A 9 47.56 7.62 48.72
C LEU A 9 47.12 6.41 47.85
N ALA A 10 45.94 5.84 48.12
CA ALA A 10 45.34 4.82 47.29
C ALA A 10 44.49 5.55 46.22
N ALA A 11 44.98 5.54 44.95
CA ALA A 11 44.19 6.03 43.80
C ALA A 11 43.19 4.95 43.39
N VAL A 12 41.89 5.22 43.62
CA VAL A 12 40.81 4.41 43.09
C VAL A 12 40.54 4.85 41.66
N ALA A 13 40.95 4.02 40.70
CA ALA A 13 40.59 4.19 39.29
C ALA A 13 39.20 3.68 39.07
N ILE A 14 38.23 4.60 38.91
CA ILE A 14 36.86 4.28 38.48
C ILE A 14 36.91 4.09 36.97
N LEU A 15 36.88 2.82 36.51
CA LEU A 15 36.68 2.46 35.11
C LEU A 15 35.23 2.70 34.78
N SER A 16 34.92 3.84 34.18
CA SER A 16 33.60 4.11 33.59
C SER A 16 33.47 3.28 32.31
N ALA A 17 32.78 2.14 32.37
CA ALA A 17 32.38 1.41 31.20
C ALA A 17 31.33 2.23 30.47
N PHE A 18 31.73 3.04 29.50
CA PHE A 18 30.81 3.58 28.50
C PHE A 18 30.39 2.40 27.65
N ALA A 19 29.15 1.92 27.87
CA ALA A 19 28.49 1.06 26.91
C ALA A 19 28.37 1.88 25.61
N ASP A 20 29.16 1.54 24.60
CA ASP A 20 28.96 2.03 23.23
C ASP A 20 27.56 1.60 22.81
N VAL A 21 26.59 2.49 22.98
CA VAL A 21 25.34 2.41 22.27
C VAL A 21 25.68 2.68 20.82
N THR A 22 25.94 1.60 20.06
CA THR A 22 26.01 1.68 18.61
C THR A 22 24.65 2.16 18.12
N VAL A 23 24.49 3.47 17.97
CA VAL A 23 23.41 4.06 17.21
C VAL A 23 23.58 3.50 15.80
N GLY A 24 22.74 2.55 15.44
CA GLY A 24 22.74 1.96 14.11
C GLY A 24 22.71 3.09 13.08
N GLN A 25 23.63 3.05 12.12
CA GLN A 25 23.72 4.07 11.09
C GLN A 25 22.37 4.20 10.38
N ALA A 26 21.85 5.43 10.26
CA ALA A 26 20.61 5.70 9.53
C ALA A 26 20.73 5.15 8.10
N ALA A 27 19.84 4.25 7.72
CA ALA A 27 19.81 3.64 6.39
C ALA A 27 18.66 4.21 5.57
N GLU A 28 18.82 4.27 4.25
CA GLU A 28 17.73 4.53 3.31
C GLU A 28 17.15 3.19 2.82
N ILE A 29 15.84 3.03 2.92
CA ILE A 29 15.08 1.85 2.50
C ILE A 29 14.29 2.21 1.26
N LYS A 30 14.52 1.52 0.16
CA LYS A 30 13.80 1.71 -1.11
C LYS A 30 12.61 0.77 -1.19
N VAL A 31 11.42 1.31 -1.43
CA VAL A 31 10.16 0.56 -1.47
C VAL A 31 9.46 0.77 -2.80
N LEU A 32 9.15 -0.30 -3.53
CA LEU A 32 8.18 -0.27 -4.62
C LEU A 32 6.81 -0.57 -4.04
N CYS A 33 5.90 0.41 -4.05
CA CYS A 33 4.65 0.34 -3.33
C CYS A 33 3.43 0.62 -4.19
N THR A 34 2.44 -0.28 -4.11
CA THR A 34 1.15 -0.05 -4.76
C THR A 34 0.38 1.11 -4.13
N ILE A 35 -0.32 1.89 -4.97
CA ILE A 35 -1.18 2.99 -4.52
C ILE A 35 -2.32 2.52 -3.62
N GLY A 36 -2.70 1.24 -3.64
CA GLY A 36 -3.80 0.69 -2.83
C GLY A 36 -3.68 0.87 -1.32
N VAL A 37 -2.46 1.05 -0.80
CA VAL A 37 -2.20 1.34 0.62
C VAL A 37 -1.80 2.80 0.89
N LYS A 38 -1.75 3.63 -0.15
CA LYS A 38 -1.36 5.05 -0.06
C LYS A 38 -2.19 5.87 0.95
N PRO A 39 -3.49 5.60 1.17
CA PRO A 39 -4.26 6.32 2.18
C PRO A 39 -3.71 6.20 3.61
N ALA A 40 -3.02 5.09 3.95
CA ALA A 40 -2.55 4.81 5.30
C ALA A 40 -1.02 4.81 5.46
N LEU A 41 -0.28 4.33 4.46
CA LEU A 41 1.15 4.04 4.60
C LEU A 41 2.01 5.28 4.93
N PRO A 42 1.76 6.50 4.41
CA PRO A 42 2.57 7.68 4.74
C PRO A 42 2.63 7.98 6.24
N ASP A 43 1.52 7.85 6.96
CA ASP A 43 1.46 8.09 8.41
C ASP A 43 2.31 7.05 9.17
N ILE A 44 2.27 5.78 8.73
CA ILE A 44 3.06 4.67 9.30
C ILE A 44 4.55 4.88 9.04
N VAL A 45 4.91 5.32 7.83
CA VAL A 45 6.29 5.62 7.44
C VAL A 45 6.86 6.77 8.27
N ALA A 46 6.10 7.85 8.44
CA ALA A 46 6.53 9.00 9.24
C ALA A 46 6.86 8.59 10.68
N GLU A 47 6.04 7.73 11.28
CA GLU A 47 6.29 7.21 12.63
C GLU A 47 7.51 6.28 12.69
N PHE A 48 7.69 5.41 11.69
CA PHE A 48 8.87 4.55 11.58
C PHE A 48 10.15 5.39 11.46
N GLU A 49 10.19 6.38 10.57
CA GLU A 49 11.34 7.28 10.41
C GLU A 49 11.65 8.06 11.68
N ARG A 50 10.61 8.55 12.37
CA ARG A 50 10.75 9.29 13.62
C ARG A 50 11.37 8.46 14.74
N THR A 51 10.99 7.18 14.81
CA THR A 51 11.39 6.28 15.92
C THR A 51 12.71 5.58 15.69
N THR A 52 13.10 5.36 14.42
CA THR A 52 14.31 4.59 14.08
C THR A 52 15.45 5.45 13.51
N GLY A 53 15.14 6.65 13.01
CA GLY A 53 16.09 7.48 12.27
C GLY A 53 16.35 7.02 10.85
N HIS A 54 15.88 5.84 10.43
CA HIS A 54 15.94 5.39 9.04
C HIS A 54 15.11 6.28 8.12
N LYS A 55 15.39 6.23 6.80
CA LYS A 55 14.63 6.92 5.75
C LYS A 55 13.99 5.93 4.82
N VAL A 56 12.76 6.23 4.37
CA VAL A 56 12.01 5.38 3.45
C VAL A 56 11.70 6.14 2.16
N SER A 57 12.26 5.68 1.06
CA SER A 57 12.01 6.22 -0.28
C SER A 57 11.00 5.33 -1.00
N ILE A 58 9.83 5.87 -1.35
CA ILE A 58 8.73 5.09 -1.94
C ILE A 58 8.51 5.48 -3.39
N ALA A 59 8.64 4.51 -4.29
CA ALA A 59 8.17 4.60 -5.65
C ALA A 59 6.73 4.05 -5.75
N TRP A 60 5.77 4.95 -5.95
CA TRP A 60 4.36 4.62 -6.05
C TRP A 60 3.97 4.20 -7.46
N GLY A 61 3.04 3.25 -7.58
CA GLY A 61 2.49 2.83 -8.87
C GLY A 61 1.40 1.77 -8.73
N ASN A 62 0.84 1.37 -9.87
CA ASN A 62 -0.07 0.22 -9.92
C ASN A 62 0.71 -1.08 -9.74
N ALA A 63 0.13 -2.06 -9.03
CA ALA A 63 0.81 -3.30 -8.67
C ALA A 63 1.36 -4.08 -9.88
N SER A 64 0.64 -4.12 -11.00
CA SER A 64 1.10 -4.80 -12.23
C SER A 64 2.28 -4.09 -12.87
N ALA A 65 2.24 -2.75 -12.97
CA ALA A 65 3.33 -1.97 -13.53
C ALA A 65 4.59 -2.07 -12.67
N LEU A 66 4.45 -1.97 -11.34
CA LEU A 66 5.58 -2.13 -10.41
C LEU A 66 6.17 -3.54 -10.46
N LYS A 67 5.31 -4.59 -10.55
CA LYS A 67 5.79 -5.96 -10.74
C LYS A 67 6.65 -6.09 -11.99
N THR A 68 6.20 -5.52 -13.13
CA THR A 68 6.96 -5.54 -14.38
C THR A 68 8.31 -4.84 -14.23
N ARG A 69 8.33 -3.62 -13.69
CA ARG A 69 9.58 -2.87 -13.42
C ARG A 69 10.54 -3.65 -12.53
N TYR A 70 10.01 -4.32 -11.51
CA TYR A 70 10.79 -5.16 -10.60
C TYR A 70 11.42 -6.36 -11.32
N LEU A 71 10.65 -7.04 -12.18
CA LEU A 71 11.14 -8.17 -12.99
C LEU A 71 12.21 -7.71 -14.00
N GLU A 72 12.08 -6.50 -14.55
CA GLU A 72 13.05 -5.85 -15.45
C GLU A 72 14.32 -5.37 -14.72
N GLY A 73 14.37 -5.46 -13.39
CA GLY A 73 15.60 -5.22 -12.62
C GLY A 73 15.63 -3.91 -11.85
N GLU A 74 14.50 -3.19 -11.73
CA GLU A 74 14.42 -2.05 -10.81
C GLU A 74 14.69 -2.51 -9.39
N GLN A 75 15.59 -1.80 -8.70
CA GLN A 75 16.06 -2.19 -7.37
C GLN A 75 15.19 -1.58 -6.28
N ALA A 76 14.80 -2.40 -5.34
CA ALA A 76 14.17 -2.01 -4.09
C ALA A 76 14.63 -2.93 -2.95
N ASP A 77 14.47 -2.51 -1.72
CA ASP A 77 14.68 -3.35 -0.55
C ASP A 77 13.40 -4.10 -0.16
N VAL A 78 12.25 -3.48 -0.41
CA VAL A 78 10.93 -4.00 -0.09
C VAL A 78 9.99 -3.83 -1.29
N ALA A 79 9.30 -4.90 -1.67
CA ALA A 79 8.14 -4.87 -2.54
C ALA A 79 6.88 -4.87 -1.67
N LEU A 80 5.98 -3.89 -1.85
CA LEU A 80 4.66 -3.83 -1.23
C LEU A 80 3.62 -3.75 -2.35
N LEU A 81 3.06 -4.90 -2.71
CA LEU A 81 2.16 -5.05 -3.85
C LEU A 81 0.91 -5.85 -3.45
N THR A 82 0.09 -6.26 -4.42
CA THR A 82 -0.95 -7.25 -4.16
C THR A 82 -0.32 -8.62 -3.88
N SER A 83 -0.98 -9.45 -3.07
CA SER A 83 -0.49 -10.79 -2.72
C SER A 83 -0.12 -11.62 -3.94
N GLY A 84 -0.97 -11.63 -4.98
CA GLY A 84 -0.67 -12.33 -6.23
C GLY A 84 0.56 -11.81 -6.96
N ALA A 85 0.81 -10.49 -6.94
CA ALA A 85 2.02 -9.92 -7.53
C ALA A 85 3.28 -10.32 -6.74
N ILE A 86 3.21 -10.36 -5.40
CA ILE A 86 4.30 -10.86 -4.55
C ILE A 86 4.55 -12.36 -4.81
N ASP A 87 3.49 -13.16 -4.93
CA ASP A 87 3.61 -14.60 -5.23
C ASP A 87 4.30 -14.84 -6.58
N ASP A 88 4.02 -14.00 -7.59
CA ASP A 88 4.71 -14.06 -8.89
C ASP A 88 6.20 -13.69 -8.76
N LEU A 89 6.53 -12.66 -7.97
CA LEU A 89 7.92 -12.28 -7.69
C LEU A 89 8.66 -13.40 -6.93
N ALA A 90 7.98 -14.08 -6.00
CA ALA A 90 8.54 -15.20 -5.26
C ALA A 90 8.86 -16.39 -6.20
N LYS A 91 7.95 -16.73 -7.11
CA LYS A 91 8.18 -17.75 -8.15
C LYS A 91 9.35 -17.40 -9.06
N ALA A 92 9.58 -16.11 -9.30
CA ALA A 92 10.70 -15.62 -10.11
C ALA A 92 12.01 -15.49 -9.30
N GLY A 93 12.04 -15.88 -8.01
CA GLY A 93 13.22 -15.77 -7.14
C GLY A 93 13.64 -14.33 -6.82
N LYS A 94 12.73 -13.38 -6.94
CA LYS A 94 13.02 -11.96 -6.76
C LYS A 94 12.87 -11.47 -5.32
N VAL A 95 12.11 -12.19 -4.51
CA VAL A 95 11.87 -11.86 -3.10
C VAL A 95 12.29 -13.01 -2.18
N ALA A 96 12.72 -12.67 -0.95
CA ALA A 96 13.19 -13.61 0.06
C ALA A 96 12.13 -13.82 1.14
N GLY A 97 12.03 -15.07 1.62
CA GLY A 97 11.13 -15.45 2.71
C GLY A 97 9.64 -15.42 2.33
N PRO A 98 8.77 -15.65 3.30
CA PRO A 98 7.33 -15.56 3.09
C PRO A 98 6.89 -14.10 2.96
N ARG A 99 5.84 -13.87 2.16
CA ARG A 99 5.18 -12.57 2.15
C ARG A 99 4.48 -12.31 3.51
N VAL A 100 4.34 -11.04 3.84
CA VAL A 100 3.61 -10.57 5.02
C VAL A 100 2.36 -9.83 4.54
N ASP A 101 1.17 -10.34 4.84
CA ASP A 101 -0.09 -9.68 4.52
C ASP A 101 -0.29 -8.50 5.48
N LEU A 102 -0.61 -7.32 4.94
CA LEU A 102 -0.66 -6.07 5.68
C LEU A 102 -2.07 -5.52 5.81
N ALA A 103 -2.80 -5.53 4.70
CA ALA A 103 -4.12 -4.92 4.62
C ALA A 103 -4.96 -5.56 3.52
N ARG A 104 -6.28 -5.38 3.64
CA ARG A 104 -7.28 -5.89 2.70
C ARG A 104 -8.23 -4.77 2.29
N SER A 105 -8.72 -4.83 1.07
CA SER A 105 -9.72 -3.88 0.57
C SER A 105 -10.67 -4.54 -0.41
N GLY A 106 -11.94 -4.16 -0.30
CA GLY A 106 -12.94 -4.42 -1.32
C GLY A 106 -12.88 -3.39 -2.45
N ILE A 107 -13.41 -3.76 -3.61
CA ILE A 107 -13.56 -2.90 -4.78
C ILE A 107 -14.94 -2.26 -4.73
N GLY A 108 -15.02 -0.97 -5.10
CA GLY A 108 -16.30 -0.27 -5.10
C GLY A 108 -16.38 0.79 -6.17
N PHE A 109 -17.56 1.38 -6.26
CA PHE A 109 -17.87 2.50 -7.13
C PHE A 109 -18.02 3.80 -6.36
N ALA A 110 -17.71 4.89 -7.04
CA ALA A 110 -17.91 6.24 -6.53
C ALA A 110 -18.43 7.16 -7.63
N VAL A 111 -19.05 8.24 -7.20
CA VAL A 111 -19.53 9.36 -8.02
C VAL A 111 -18.99 10.67 -7.44
N LYS A 112 -19.17 11.78 -8.17
CA LYS A 112 -18.86 13.10 -7.66
C LYS A 112 -19.73 13.41 -6.44
N ALA A 113 -19.14 14.02 -5.41
CA ALA A 113 -19.89 14.42 -4.22
C ALA A 113 -21.10 15.29 -4.57
N GLY A 114 -22.25 14.96 -3.98
CA GLY A 114 -23.53 15.59 -4.26
C GLY A 114 -24.26 15.10 -5.52
N ALA A 115 -23.65 14.24 -6.34
CA ALA A 115 -24.36 13.59 -7.44
C ALA A 115 -25.29 12.48 -6.91
N PRO A 116 -26.41 12.19 -7.61
CA PRO A 116 -27.26 11.06 -7.24
C PRO A 116 -26.45 9.74 -7.23
N LYS A 117 -26.61 8.95 -6.16
CA LYS A 117 -26.01 7.61 -6.10
C LYS A 117 -26.82 6.65 -6.96
N PRO A 118 -26.20 6.04 -7.97
CA PRO A 118 -26.88 5.05 -8.80
C PRO A 118 -27.08 3.74 -8.03
N ASP A 119 -28.06 2.97 -8.45
CA ASP A 119 -28.33 1.64 -7.90
C ASP A 119 -27.30 0.63 -8.41
N ILE A 120 -26.52 0.06 -7.51
CA ILE A 120 -25.56 -1.02 -7.75
C ILE A 120 -25.78 -2.21 -6.81
N SER A 121 -27.01 -2.36 -6.27
CA SER A 121 -27.34 -3.33 -5.21
C SER A 121 -27.32 -4.79 -5.65
N SER A 122 -27.41 -5.03 -6.95
CA SER A 122 -27.33 -6.38 -7.54
C SER A 122 -26.51 -6.35 -8.84
N PRO A 123 -26.05 -7.50 -9.37
CA PRO A 123 -25.39 -7.58 -10.68
C PRO A 123 -26.24 -6.96 -11.80
N GLU A 124 -27.55 -7.15 -11.80
CA GLU A 124 -28.47 -6.59 -12.79
C GLU A 124 -28.62 -5.08 -12.62
N ALA A 125 -28.69 -4.58 -11.39
CA ALA A 125 -28.71 -3.14 -11.11
C ALA A 125 -27.41 -2.47 -11.55
N LEU A 126 -26.26 -3.06 -11.21
CA LEU A 126 -24.95 -2.61 -11.67
C LEU A 126 -24.87 -2.56 -13.21
N LYS A 127 -25.34 -3.63 -13.89
CA LYS A 127 -25.40 -3.67 -15.36
C LYS A 127 -26.20 -2.50 -15.93
N ARG A 128 -27.40 -2.24 -15.43
CA ARG A 128 -28.24 -1.10 -15.86
C ARG A 128 -27.54 0.23 -15.63
N THR A 129 -26.95 0.42 -14.45
CA THR A 129 -26.19 1.62 -14.08
C THR A 129 -25.01 1.85 -15.03
N LEU A 130 -24.21 0.83 -15.27
CA LEU A 130 -23.05 0.93 -16.16
C LEU A 130 -23.47 1.22 -17.61
N LEU A 131 -24.57 0.65 -18.10
CA LEU A 131 -25.09 0.94 -19.45
C LEU A 131 -25.60 2.38 -19.57
N ALA A 132 -26.26 2.91 -18.53
CA ALA A 132 -26.81 4.25 -18.50
C ALA A 132 -25.76 5.36 -18.33
N ALA A 133 -24.66 5.09 -17.63
CA ALA A 133 -23.60 6.06 -17.37
C ALA A 133 -22.98 6.61 -18.68
N LYS A 134 -22.68 7.90 -18.71
CA LYS A 134 -22.05 8.58 -19.88
C LYS A 134 -20.57 8.27 -19.99
N SER A 135 -19.90 8.03 -18.86
CA SER A 135 -18.47 7.68 -18.79
C SER A 135 -18.18 6.84 -17.55
N VAL A 136 -17.24 5.89 -17.68
CA VAL A 136 -16.84 4.97 -16.61
C VAL A 136 -15.34 5.04 -16.43
N GLY A 137 -14.91 5.48 -15.24
CA GLY A 137 -13.48 5.58 -14.87
C GLY A 137 -12.97 4.28 -14.24
N TYR A 138 -11.89 3.74 -14.76
CA TYR A 138 -11.12 2.66 -14.13
C TYR A 138 -9.70 2.60 -14.73
N SER A 139 -8.73 2.07 -13.95
CA SER A 139 -7.36 1.93 -14.43
C SER A 139 -7.15 0.56 -15.08
N THR A 140 -6.66 0.54 -16.31
CA THR A 140 -6.31 -0.73 -17.01
C THR A 140 -5.07 -1.42 -16.43
N GLN A 141 -4.29 -0.75 -15.58
CA GLN A 141 -3.09 -1.27 -14.92
C GLN A 141 -3.28 -1.54 -13.42
N GLY A 142 -4.35 -1.04 -12.82
CA GLY A 142 -4.68 -1.26 -11.41
C GLY A 142 -5.38 -2.61 -11.20
N ALA A 143 -5.14 -3.24 -10.04
CA ALA A 143 -5.72 -4.55 -9.72
C ALA A 143 -7.25 -4.56 -9.82
N SER A 144 -7.92 -3.51 -9.31
CA SER A 144 -9.38 -3.36 -9.37
C SER A 144 -9.90 -3.23 -10.80
N GLY A 145 -9.22 -2.45 -11.65
CA GLY A 145 -9.63 -2.27 -13.04
C GLY A 145 -9.40 -3.50 -13.90
N ILE A 146 -8.26 -4.20 -13.71
CA ILE A 146 -7.99 -5.50 -14.37
C ILE A 146 -9.10 -6.50 -14.03
N TYR A 147 -9.51 -6.56 -12.76
CA TYR A 147 -10.62 -7.41 -12.35
C TYR A 147 -11.95 -6.94 -12.92
N PHE A 148 -12.20 -5.62 -12.94
CA PHE A 148 -13.44 -5.05 -13.48
C PHE A 148 -13.68 -5.40 -14.94
N VAL A 149 -12.61 -5.48 -15.76
CA VAL A 149 -12.74 -5.95 -17.16
C VAL A 149 -13.38 -7.33 -17.21
N LYS A 150 -13.02 -8.26 -16.31
CA LYS A 150 -13.67 -9.58 -16.22
C LYS A 150 -15.14 -9.49 -15.79
N VAL A 151 -15.44 -8.57 -14.87
CA VAL A 151 -16.81 -8.34 -14.40
C VAL A 151 -17.72 -7.86 -15.55
N ILE A 152 -17.28 -6.89 -16.34
CA ILE A 152 -18.09 -6.40 -17.47
C ILE A 152 -18.21 -7.42 -18.61
N GLU A 153 -17.22 -8.30 -18.77
CA GLU A 153 -17.31 -9.45 -19.67
C GLU A 153 -18.33 -10.48 -19.17
N GLN A 154 -18.30 -10.80 -17.87
CA GLN A 154 -19.30 -11.70 -17.24
C GLN A 154 -20.73 -11.15 -17.33
N LEU A 155 -20.90 -9.83 -17.20
CA LEU A 155 -22.20 -9.15 -17.34
C LEU A 155 -22.64 -8.99 -18.80
N GLY A 156 -21.78 -9.30 -19.78
CA GLY A 156 -22.05 -9.19 -21.22
C GLY A 156 -22.20 -7.75 -21.71
N ILE A 157 -21.46 -6.78 -21.11
CA ILE A 157 -21.50 -5.34 -21.44
C ILE A 157 -20.12 -4.75 -21.70
N ALA A 158 -19.14 -5.60 -22.00
CA ALA A 158 -17.77 -5.15 -22.14
C ALA A 158 -17.58 -4.13 -23.28
N ALA A 159 -18.26 -4.30 -24.40
CA ALA A 159 -18.17 -3.40 -25.55
C ALA A 159 -18.69 -2.00 -25.20
N GLU A 160 -19.87 -1.92 -24.60
CA GLU A 160 -20.54 -0.67 -24.24
C GLU A 160 -19.77 0.11 -23.16
N VAL A 161 -19.21 -0.60 -22.16
CA VAL A 161 -18.42 0.04 -21.09
C VAL A 161 -17.07 0.51 -21.62
N LYS A 162 -16.37 -0.32 -22.43
CA LYS A 162 -15.09 0.06 -23.05
C LYS A 162 -15.22 1.27 -23.98
N ALA A 163 -16.35 1.43 -24.69
CA ALA A 163 -16.60 2.58 -25.55
C ALA A 163 -16.65 3.93 -24.82
N LYS A 164 -16.92 3.95 -23.52
CA LYS A 164 -17.02 5.16 -22.67
C LYS A 164 -16.04 5.16 -21.50
N HIS A 165 -15.01 4.34 -21.59
CA HIS A 165 -13.95 4.23 -20.61
C HIS A 165 -13.10 5.51 -20.50
N LYS A 166 -12.76 5.87 -19.28
CA LYS A 166 -11.77 6.89 -18.93
C LYS A 166 -10.64 6.24 -18.15
N ASP A 167 -9.47 6.12 -18.78
CA ASP A 167 -8.28 5.51 -18.18
C ASP A 167 -7.50 6.49 -17.32
N THR A 168 -6.78 5.97 -16.35
CA THR A 168 -5.82 6.71 -15.54
C THR A 168 -4.74 5.78 -15.00
N THR A 169 -3.52 6.30 -14.87
CA THR A 169 -2.44 5.65 -14.14
C THR A 169 -2.43 6.02 -12.66
N GLY A 170 -3.24 7.01 -12.26
CA GLY A 170 -3.39 7.54 -10.91
C GLY A 170 -4.69 7.12 -10.22
N ALA A 171 -5.19 7.99 -9.36
CA ALA A 171 -6.44 7.78 -8.65
C ALA A 171 -7.65 8.02 -9.56
N VAL A 172 -8.53 7.03 -9.69
CA VAL A 172 -9.80 7.16 -10.43
C VAL A 172 -10.70 8.22 -9.81
N GLY A 173 -10.64 8.38 -8.49
CA GLY A 173 -11.36 9.44 -7.79
C GLY A 173 -11.06 10.83 -8.31
N GLU A 174 -9.85 11.11 -8.82
CA GLU A 174 -9.53 12.41 -9.42
C GLU A 174 -10.30 12.68 -10.71
N LEU A 175 -10.50 11.66 -11.57
CA LEU A 175 -11.33 11.78 -12.76
C LEU A 175 -12.79 12.11 -12.39
N ILE A 176 -13.29 11.48 -11.31
CA ILE A 176 -14.65 11.70 -10.79
C ILE A 176 -14.78 13.12 -10.23
N ALA A 177 -13.84 13.55 -9.38
CA ALA A 177 -13.86 14.88 -8.77
C ALA A 177 -13.83 16.00 -9.81
N LYS A 178 -13.07 15.83 -10.89
CA LYS A 178 -12.98 16.76 -12.03
C LYS A 178 -14.20 16.68 -12.97
N GLY A 179 -15.06 15.66 -12.84
CA GLY A 179 -16.20 15.42 -13.73
C GLY A 179 -15.82 14.79 -15.08
N GLU A 180 -14.61 14.27 -15.22
CA GLU A 180 -14.12 13.56 -16.41
C GLU A 180 -14.71 12.15 -16.52
N ALA A 181 -15.04 11.54 -15.36
CA ALA A 181 -15.82 10.31 -15.27
C ALA A 181 -17.09 10.54 -14.44
N GLU A 182 -18.25 10.05 -14.93
CA GLU A 182 -19.53 10.14 -14.21
C GLU A 182 -19.56 9.17 -13.03
N ILE A 183 -19.10 7.95 -13.25
CA ILE A 183 -18.93 6.90 -12.24
C ILE A 183 -17.56 6.26 -12.41
N GLY A 184 -16.93 5.85 -11.32
CA GLY A 184 -15.62 5.18 -11.41
C GLY A 184 -15.46 4.11 -10.36
N LEU A 185 -14.55 3.17 -10.64
CA LEU A 185 -14.28 2.01 -9.81
C LEU A 185 -12.81 1.96 -9.42
N GLN A 186 -12.55 1.73 -8.13
CA GLN A 186 -11.22 1.50 -7.57
C GLN A 186 -11.34 0.75 -6.24
N GLN A 187 -10.23 0.55 -5.51
CA GLN A 187 -10.31 0.12 -4.12
C GLN A 187 -11.07 1.17 -3.30
N ILE A 188 -11.98 0.75 -2.44
CA ILE A 188 -12.85 1.66 -1.68
C ILE A 188 -12.06 2.72 -0.89
N PRO A 189 -10.96 2.38 -0.16
CA PRO A 189 -10.17 3.38 0.56
C PRO A 189 -9.51 4.42 -0.35
N GLU A 190 -9.09 4.03 -1.57
CA GLU A 190 -8.52 4.96 -2.54
C GLU A 190 -9.55 5.99 -3.01
N LEU A 191 -10.79 5.55 -3.26
CA LEU A 191 -11.90 6.44 -3.63
C LEU A 191 -12.25 7.38 -2.49
N ALA A 192 -12.40 6.84 -1.27
CA ALA A 192 -12.76 7.60 -0.08
C ALA A 192 -11.71 8.67 0.31
N ALA A 193 -10.46 8.48 -0.06
CA ALA A 193 -9.38 9.42 0.23
C ALA A 193 -9.37 10.66 -0.68
N VAL A 194 -10.14 10.68 -1.78
CA VAL A 194 -10.15 11.79 -2.73
C VAL A 194 -11.25 12.81 -2.35
N PRO A 195 -10.88 14.07 -2.04
CA PRO A 195 -11.87 15.12 -1.80
C PRO A 195 -12.79 15.34 -3.01
N GLY A 196 -14.08 15.55 -2.75
CA GLY A 196 -15.06 15.77 -3.81
C GLY A 196 -15.59 14.48 -4.46
N VAL A 197 -15.29 13.33 -3.88
CA VAL A 197 -15.79 12.02 -4.28
C VAL A 197 -16.66 11.42 -3.19
N GLU A 198 -17.72 10.74 -3.59
CA GLU A 198 -18.63 10.02 -2.70
C GLU A 198 -18.73 8.56 -3.12
N VAL A 199 -18.39 7.66 -2.19
CA VAL A 199 -18.49 6.22 -2.41
C VAL A 199 -19.94 5.81 -2.48
N VAL A 200 -20.32 5.12 -3.56
CA VAL A 200 -21.67 4.55 -3.75
C VAL A 200 -21.81 3.25 -2.96
N GLY A 201 -20.83 2.37 -3.06
CA GLY A 201 -20.80 1.09 -2.38
C GLY A 201 -19.83 0.09 -3.02
N PRO A 202 -19.75 -1.11 -2.44
CA PRO A 202 -18.94 -2.21 -2.98
C PRO A 202 -19.55 -2.80 -4.24
N LEU A 203 -18.78 -3.60 -4.99
CA LEU A 203 -19.31 -4.49 -6.01
C LEU A 203 -20.35 -5.45 -5.38
N PRO A 204 -21.50 -5.69 -6.05
CA PRO A 204 -22.58 -6.46 -5.46
C PRO A 204 -22.33 -7.97 -5.49
N GLY A 205 -22.70 -8.64 -4.39
CA GLY A 205 -22.73 -10.10 -4.30
C GLY A 205 -21.43 -10.78 -4.68
N ASP A 206 -21.52 -11.81 -5.48
CA ASP A 206 -20.39 -12.65 -5.93
C ASP A 206 -19.45 -11.94 -6.91
N LEU A 207 -19.78 -10.73 -7.35
CA LEU A 207 -18.86 -9.87 -8.13
C LEU A 207 -17.80 -9.20 -7.24
N GLN A 208 -17.94 -9.22 -5.91
CA GLN A 208 -16.97 -8.64 -5.01
C GLN A 208 -15.79 -9.59 -4.82
N ILE A 209 -14.59 -9.04 -4.90
CA ILE A 209 -13.36 -9.71 -4.44
C ILE A 209 -12.63 -8.83 -3.43
N ILE A 210 -11.90 -9.47 -2.55
CA ILE A 210 -11.03 -8.78 -1.60
C ILE A 210 -9.59 -8.82 -2.12
N THR A 211 -9.03 -7.63 -2.31
CA THR A 211 -7.60 -7.48 -2.64
C THR A 211 -6.79 -7.51 -1.35
N VAL A 212 -5.80 -8.39 -1.28
CA VAL A 212 -4.82 -8.44 -0.18
C VAL A 212 -3.56 -7.72 -0.63
N PHE A 213 -3.09 -6.78 0.19
CA PHE A 213 -1.82 -6.09 0.02
C PHE A 213 -0.77 -6.70 0.94
N SER A 214 0.37 -7.06 0.37
CA SER A 214 1.41 -7.81 1.06
C SER A 214 2.78 -7.19 0.80
N ALA A 215 3.68 -7.33 1.78
CA ALA A 215 5.08 -6.96 1.65
C ALA A 215 5.98 -8.19 1.57
N ALA A 216 7.11 -8.04 0.88
CA ALA A 216 8.22 -8.99 0.89
C ALA A 216 9.56 -8.27 0.76
N LEU A 217 10.62 -8.86 1.33
CA LEU A 217 11.99 -8.38 1.14
C LEU A 217 12.46 -8.72 -0.28
N ASP A 218 13.26 -7.86 -0.89
CA ASP A 218 14.05 -8.22 -2.06
C ASP A 218 15.01 -9.36 -1.72
N ALA A 219 15.24 -10.28 -2.65
CA ALA A 219 16.14 -11.41 -2.44
C ALA A 219 17.58 -10.96 -2.14
N LYS A 220 18.02 -9.80 -2.70
CA LYS A 220 19.34 -9.21 -2.44
C LYS A 220 19.40 -8.40 -1.14
N ALA A 221 18.23 -8.02 -0.59
CA ALA A 221 18.11 -7.30 0.68
C ALA A 221 17.78 -8.24 1.85
N ALA A 222 17.93 -9.56 1.68
CA ALA A 222 17.62 -10.56 2.70
C ALA A 222 18.34 -10.32 4.05
N ASP A 223 19.53 -9.71 4.04
CA ASP A 223 20.30 -9.35 5.22
C ASP A 223 20.18 -7.88 5.63
N ASN A 224 19.32 -7.09 4.98
CA ASN A 224 19.09 -5.68 5.31
C ASN A 224 18.21 -5.56 6.55
N GLU A 225 18.81 -5.34 7.72
CA GLU A 225 18.11 -5.24 9.00
C GLU A 225 17.13 -4.05 9.06
N ALA A 226 17.45 -2.93 8.40
CA ALA A 226 16.54 -1.79 8.33
C ALA A 226 15.27 -2.12 7.52
N ALA A 227 15.40 -2.85 6.41
CA ALA A 227 14.26 -3.30 5.62
C ALA A 227 13.40 -4.33 6.37
N LYS A 228 14.01 -5.24 7.14
CA LYS A 228 13.29 -6.15 8.03
C LYS A 228 12.54 -5.39 9.12
N ALA A 229 13.19 -4.42 9.75
CA ALA A 229 12.57 -3.55 10.75
C ALA A 229 11.39 -2.78 10.18
N PHE A 230 11.50 -2.31 8.93
CA PHE A 230 10.41 -1.64 8.22
C PHE A 230 9.22 -2.57 7.99
N ILE A 231 9.43 -3.80 7.48
CA ILE A 231 8.33 -4.78 7.30
C ILE A 231 7.66 -5.07 8.64
N LYS A 232 8.44 -5.25 9.72
CA LYS A 232 7.89 -5.45 11.07
C LYS A 232 7.05 -4.25 11.53
N ALA A 233 7.47 -3.02 11.24
CA ALA A 233 6.74 -1.81 11.61
C ALA A 233 5.41 -1.71 10.87
N ILE A 234 5.41 -1.90 9.54
CA ILE A 234 4.20 -1.80 8.70
C ILE A 234 3.22 -2.98 8.88
N SER A 235 3.63 -4.06 9.55
CA SER A 235 2.77 -5.21 9.93
C SER A 235 2.41 -5.23 11.43
N SER A 236 2.77 -4.20 12.17
CA SER A 236 2.51 -4.11 13.61
C SER A 236 1.03 -3.88 13.94
N PRO A 237 0.59 -4.16 15.18
CA PRO A 237 -0.76 -3.81 15.64
C PRO A 237 -1.09 -2.31 15.49
N ALA A 238 -0.09 -1.43 15.67
CA ALA A 238 -0.26 0.01 15.46
C ALA A 238 -0.51 0.34 13.98
N ALA A 239 0.22 -0.31 13.06
CA ALA A 239 -0.02 -0.19 11.63
C ALA A 239 -1.40 -0.75 11.24
N ALA A 240 -1.83 -1.87 11.82
CA ALA A 240 -3.17 -2.43 11.61
C ALA A 240 -4.28 -1.43 12.01
N ALA A 241 -4.12 -0.71 13.12
CA ALA A 241 -5.04 0.36 13.52
C ALA A 241 -5.03 1.53 12.52
N ALA A 242 -3.86 1.92 12.00
CA ALA A 242 -3.74 2.98 10.98
C ALA A 242 -4.40 2.57 9.66
N TYR A 243 -4.22 1.32 9.20
CA TYR A 243 -4.93 0.79 8.02
C TYR A 243 -6.43 0.85 8.22
N LYS A 244 -6.93 0.38 9.36
CA LYS A 244 -8.37 0.39 9.69
C LYS A 244 -8.95 1.80 9.72
N ALA A 245 -8.23 2.76 10.27
CA ALA A 245 -8.65 4.17 10.33
C ALA A 245 -8.83 4.80 8.93
N LYS A 246 -8.20 4.22 7.90
CA LYS A 246 -8.31 4.64 6.49
C LYS A 246 -9.21 3.72 5.65
N GLY A 247 -9.98 2.84 6.28
CA GLY A 247 -10.93 1.94 5.61
C GLY A 247 -10.30 0.70 4.96
N LEU A 248 -9.07 0.36 5.33
CA LEU A 248 -8.41 -0.89 4.97
C LEU A 248 -8.55 -1.88 6.11
N ASP A 249 -9.07 -3.07 5.86
CA ASP A 249 -9.07 -4.13 6.87
C ASP A 249 -7.64 -4.65 7.09
N PRO A 250 -7.25 -4.97 8.33
CA PRO A 250 -5.95 -5.59 8.61
C PRO A 250 -5.77 -6.94 7.89
N GLY A 251 -4.54 -7.23 7.47
CA GLY A 251 -4.15 -8.46 6.78
C GLY A 251 -4.20 -9.74 7.62
#